data_fa48d4ad2ddd950afae0f51cc2c496f2
#
_entry.id   fa48d4ad2ddd950afae0f51cc2c496f2
#
_cell.length_a   1.000
_cell.length_b   1.000
_cell.length_c   1.000
_cell.angle_alpha   90.00
_cell.angle_beta   90.00
_cell.angle_gamma   90.00
#
_symmetry.space_group_name_H-M   'P 1'
#
loop_
_entity.id
_entity.type
_entity.pdbx_description
1 polymer ?
#
loop_
_entity_poly.entity_id
_entity_poly.type
_entity_poly.pdbx_seq_one_letter_code
_entity_poly.pdbx_strand_id
1 'polypeptide(L)'
;FLNHNPITSVHDLGSMGETLLNLAVNSQSKKDIILFIENGANVNQQGELNFTPIQNACLHGNLDIIEILLKNGAKTNIKNEFGYDAKHYTSEEYHDKKKSKEIRNLMRYYKQ
;
A
#
# COMPACT_ATOMS: atom_id res chain seq x y z
N PHE A 1 -9.81 6.83 19.19
CA PHE A 1 -10.44 5.53 19.29
C PHE A 1 -9.44 4.42 19.56
N LEU A 2 -8.20 4.66 19.23
CA LEU A 2 -7.16 3.69 19.47
C LEU A 2 -6.90 3.46 20.96
N ASN A 3 -7.08 4.51 21.76
CA ASN A 3 -6.80 4.44 23.18
C ASN A 3 -7.79 3.59 23.95
N HIS A 4 -8.89 3.22 23.36
CA HIS A 4 -9.86 2.32 23.98
C HIS A 4 -9.67 0.90 23.55
N ASN A 5 -8.60 0.68 22.84
CA ASN A 5 -8.22 -0.64 22.45
C ASN A 5 -9.27 -1.41 21.63
N PRO A 6 -10.02 -0.77 20.76
CA PRO A 6 -10.85 -1.52 19.84
C PRO A 6 -10.00 -2.29 18.84
N ILE A 7 -8.78 -1.83 18.63
CA ILE A 7 -7.82 -2.52 17.79
C ILE A 7 -6.78 -3.14 18.68
N THR A 8 -6.82 -4.47 18.81
CA THR A 8 -5.85 -5.20 19.60
C THR A 8 -4.62 -5.56 18.76
N SER A 9 -4.75 -5.50 17.44
CA SER A 9 -3.67 -5.79 16.53
C SER A 9 -3.87 -5.00 15.25
N VAL A 10 -2.79 -4.38 14.75
CA VAL A 10 -2.83 -3.67 13.48
C VAL A 10 -2.88 -4.64 12.30
N HIS A 11 -2.82 -5.94 12.57
CA HIS A 11 -2.95 -6.97 11.54
C HIS A 11 -4.36 -7.53 11.46
N ASP A 12 -5.28 -7.06 12.29
CA ASP A 12 -6.67 -7.50 12.22
C ASP A 12 -7.25 -7.12 10.86
N LEU A 13 -8.01 -8.04 10.29
CA LEU A 13 -8.65 -7.83 9.01
C LEU A 13 -9.95 -7.06 9.19
N GLY A 14 -10.21 -6.13 8.27
CA GLY A 14 -11.46 -5.43 8.22
C GLY A 14 -12.52 -6.25 7.48
N SER A 15 -13.55 -5.56 7.01
CA SER A 15 -14.60 -6.18 6.21
C SER A 15 -14.02 -6.86 4.99
N MET A 16 -14.56 -8.04 4.67
CA MET A 16 -14.20 -8.77 3.44
C MET A 16 -12.72 -9.14 3.35
N GLY A 17 -12.07 -9.27 4.51
CA GLY A 17 -10.67 -9.70 4.55
C GLY A 17 -9.66 -8.59 4.29
N GLU A 18 -10.10 -7.34 4.29
CA GLU A 18 -9.17 -6.24 4.06
C GLU A 18 -8.42 -5.87 5.33
N THR A 19 -7.16 -5.45 5.19
CA THR A 19 -6.37 -5.03 6.33
C THR A 19 -6.63 -3.57 6.64
N LEU A 20 -6.33 -3.18 7.89
CA LEU A 20 -6.46 -1.77 8.30
C LEU A 20 -5.55 -0.88 7.46
N LEU A 21 -4.33 -1.35 7.18
CA LEU A 21 -3.40 -0.56 6.37
C LEU A 21 -3.93 -0.36 4.96
N ASN A 22 -4.48 -1.41 4.34
CA ASN A 22 -5.07 -1.27 3.01
C ASN A 22 -6.26 -0.32 3.02
N LEU A 23 -7.09 -0.36 4.07
CA LEU A 23 -8.20 0.58 4.19
C LEU A 23 -7.68 2.02 4.26
N ALA A 24 -6.61 2.26 5.02
CA ALA A 24 -6.02 3.59 5.11
C ALA A 24 -5.43 4.04 3.78
N VAL A 25 -4.79 3.14 3.05
CA VAL A 25 -4.25 3.45 1.72
C VAL A 25 -5.38 3.80 0.77
N ASN A 26 -6.46 3.03 0.78
CA ASN A 26 -7.59 3.27 -0.11
C ASN A 26 -8.31 4.59 0.22
N SER A 27 -8.35 4.99 1.49
CA SER A 27 -8.88 6.29 1.86
C SER A 27 -7.86 7.42 1.70
N GLN A 28 -6.64 7.08 1.33
CA GLN A 28 -5.55 8.02 1.10
C GLN A 28 -5.23 8.88 2.32
N SER A 29 -5.38 8.30 3.50
CA SER A 29 -5.09 8.99 4.76
C SER A 29 -3.64 8.73 5.16
N LYS A 30 -2.76 9.67 4.81
CA LYS A 30 -1.33 9.55 5.17
C LYS A 30 -1.15 9.44 6.67
N LYS A 31 -1.94 10.17 7.44
CA LYS A 31 -1.87 10.16 8.89
C LYS A 31 -2.12 8.75 9.44
N ASP A 32 -3.17 8.10 8.96
CA ASP A 32 -3.51 6.76 9.44
C ASP A 32 -2.50 5.73 8.97
N ILE A 33 -2.01 5.87 7.74
CA ILE A 33 -0.99 4.97 7.21
C ILE A 33 0.24 5.01 8.10
N ILE A 34 0.72 6.21 8.41
CA ILE A 34 1.90 6.37 9.26
C ILE A 34 1.64 5.80 10.66
N LEU A 35 0.46 6.10 11.21
CA LEU A 35 0.09 5.62 12.53
C LEU A 35 0.12 4.08 12.59
N PHE A 36 -0.48 3.42 11.62
CA PHE A 36 -0.52 1.96 11.60
C PHE A 36 0.88 1.37 11.43
N ILE A 37 1.70 1.96 10.56
CA ILE A 37 3.08 1.49 10.38
C ILE A 37 3.87 1.64 11.66
N GLU A 38 3.74 2.78 12.35
CA GLU A 38 4.44 3.03 13.61
C GLU A 38 4.00 2.05 14.70
N ASN A 39 2.82 1.51 14.59
CA ASN A 39 2.30 0.54 15.53
C ASN A 39 2.49 -0.91 15.08
N GLY A 40 3.37 -1.14 14.12
CA GLY A 40 3.79 -2.48 13.76
C GLY A 40 3.04 -3.13 12.62
N ALA A 41 2.26 -2.38 11.86
CA ALA A 41 1.56 -2.96 10.71
C ALA A 41 2.57 -3.52 9.70
N ASN A 42 2.27 -4.70 9.18
CA ASN A 42 3.09 -5.30 8.15
C ASN A 42 2.77 -4.62 6.81
N VAL A 43 3.74 -3.85 6.28
CA VAL A 43 3.52 -3.09 5.05
C VAL A 43 3.30 -3.98 3.83
N ASN A 44 3.57 -5.28 3.95
CA ASN A 44 3.40 -6.23 2.86
C ASN A 44 2.23 -7.19 3.08
N GLN A 45 1.40 -6.94 4.09
CA GLN A 45 0.28 -7.80 4.39
C GLN A 45 -0.75 -7.74 3.26
N GLN A 46 -1.04 -8.90 2.70
CA GLN A 46 -2.04 -9.01 1.63
C GLN A 46 -3.45 -9.01 2.23
N GLY A 47 -4.30 -8.20 1.67
CA GLY A 47 -5.69 -8.09 2.09
C GLY A 47 -6.63 -8.68 1.05
N GLU A 48 -7.69 -7.97 0.75
CA GLU A 48 -8.70 -8.41 -0.21
C GLU A 48 -8.05 -8.69 -1.56
N LEU A 49 -8.42 -9.81 -2.17
CA LEU A 49 -7.87 -10.27 -3.45
C LEU A 49 -6.35 -10.38 -3.44
N ASN A 50 -5.78 -10.52 -2.25
CA ASN A 50 -4.34 -10.62 -2.03
C ASN A 50 -3.55 -9.39 -2.48
N PHE A 51 -4.20 -8.23 -2.55
CA PHE A 51 -3.51 -6.98 -2.85
C PHE A 51 -2.66 -6.55 -1.66
N THR A 52 -1.46 -6.08 -1.95
CA THR A 52 -0.60 -5.45 -0.93
C THR A 52 -0.89 -3.95 -0.88
N PRO A 53 -0.50 -3.28 0.22
CA PRO A 53 -0.69 -1.83 0.30
C PRO A 53 -0.03 -1.06 -0.84
N ILE A 54 1.16 -1.48 -1.29
CA ILE A 54 1.84 -0.78 -2.39
C ILE A 54 1.08 -0.94 -3.70
N GLN A 55 0.42 -2.08 -3.91
CA GLN A 55 -0.40 -2.27 -5.11
C GLN A 55 -1.59 -1.32 -5.11
N ASN A 56 -2.28 -1.21 -3.98
CA ASN A 56 -3.39 -0.27 -3.85
C ASN A 56 -2.92 1.16 -4.03
N ALA A 57 -1.76 1.51 -3.46
CA ALA A 57 -1.21 2.85 -3.59
C ALA A 57 -0.85 3.18 -5.03
N CYS A 58 -0.30 2.21 -5.77
CA CYS A 58 0.02 2.41 -7.18
C CYS A 58 -1.24 2.63 -8.01
N LEU A 59 -2.31 1.89 -7.71
CA LEU A 59 -3.58 2.11 -8.40
C LEU A 59 -4.10 3.52 -8.21
N HIS A 60 -4.01 4.05 -6.99
CA HIS A 60 -4.44 5.42 -6.70
C HIS A 60 -3.48 6.47 -7.30
N GLY A 61 -2.22 6.13 -7.45
CA GLY A 61 -1.24 7.04 -8.01
C GLY A 61 -0.82 8.18 -7.10
N ASN A 62 -1.04 8.04 -5.79
CA ASN A 62 -0.62 9.06 -4.82
C ASN A 62 0.86 8.86 -4.50
N LEU A 63 1.71 9.72 -5.05
CA LEU A 63 3.15 9.59 -4.92
C LEU A 63 3.63 9.63 -3.48
N ASP A 64 3.02 10.47 -2.64
CA ASP A 64 3.41 10.57 -1.23
C ASP A 64 3.18 9.25 -0.50
N ILE A 65 2.04 8.63 -0.74
CA ILE A 65 1.71 7.35 -0.09
C ILE A 65 2.61 6.25 -0.60
N ILE A 66 2.85 6.21 -1.91
CA ILE A 66 3.76 5.23 -2.51
C ILE A 66 5.13 5.36 -1.86
N GLU A 67 5.62 6.57 -1.71
CA GLU A 67 6.92 6.80 -1.10
C GLU A 67 6.95 6.36 0.36
N ILE A 68 5.92 6.68 1.13
CA ILE A 68 5.84 6.25 2.53
C ILE A 68 5.97 4.73 2.64
N LEU A 69 5.24 4.01 1.80
CA LEU A 69 5.27 2.55 1.84
C LEU A 69 6.64 2.00 1.43
N LEU A 70 7.22 2.55 0.37
CA LEU A 70 8.54 2.10 -0.09
C LEU A 70 9.61 2.35 0.95
N LYS A 71 9.58 3.52 1.62
CA LYS A 71 10.53 3.84 2.69
C LYS A 71 10.43 2.86 3.85
N ASN A 72 9.28 2.27 4.04
CA ASN A 72 9.03 1.35 5.15
C ASN A 72 9.10 -0.12 4.72
N GLY A 73 9.73 -0.40 3.59
CA GLY A 73 10.04 -1.76 3.20
C GLY A 73 9.01 -2.46 2.32
N ALA A 74 8.12 -1.71 1.68
CA ALA A 74 7.16 -2.35 0.77
C ALA A 74 7.89 -3.04 -0.37
N LYS A 75 7.55 -4.30 -0.60
CA LYS A 75 8.10 -5.08 -1.70
C LYS A 75 7.20 -4.94 -2.92
N THR A 76 7.83 -4.77 -4.07
CA THR A 76 7.08 -4.54 -5.32
C THR A 76 6.87 -5.82 -6.13
N ASN A 77 7.39 -6.95 -5.66
CA ASN A 77 7.35 -8.21 -6.40
C ASN A 77 6.38 -9.25 -5.86
N ILE A 78 5.54 -8.87 -4.91
CA ILE A 78 4.52 -9.77 -4.36
C ILE A 78 3.33 -9.76 -5.30
N LYS A 79 2.83 -10.94 -5.66
CA LYS A 79 1.72 -11.06 -6.60
C LYS A 79 0.38 -11.19 -5.88
N ASN A 80 -0.63 -10.54 -6.44
CA ASN A 80 -1.99 -10.66 -5.95
C ASN A 80 -2.70 -11.85 -6.59
N GLU A 81 -4.01 -11.97 -6.33
CA GLU A 81 -4.82 -13.07 -6.83
C GLU A 81 -4.83 -13.15 -8.36
N PHE A 82 -4.63 -12.02 -9.04
CA PHE A 82 -4.62 -11.98 -10.50
C PHE A 82 -3.24 -12.27 -11.09
N GLY A 83 -2.25 -12.53 -10.24
CA GLY A 83 -0.89 -12.80 -10.69
C GLY A 83 -0.07 -11.56 -10.98
N TYR A 84 -0.55 -10.38 -10.59
CA TYR A 84 0.14 -9.11 -10.86
C TYR A 84 0.84 -8.59 -9.61
N ASP A 85 2.02 -8.02 -9.83
CA ASP A 85 2.74 -7.30 -8.77
C ASP A 85 2.51 -5.79 -8.90
N ALA A 86 3.14 -5.01 -8.02
CA ALA A 86 2.92 -3.56 -8.01
C ALA A 86 3.33 -2.89 -9.31
N LYS A 87 4.32 -3.43 -10.02
CA LYS A 87 4.77 -2.82 -11.27
C LYS A 87 3.70 -2.83 -12.35
N HIS A 88 2.83 -3.82 -12.32
CA HIS A 88 1.71 -3.88 -13.26
C HIS A 88 0.84 -2.63 -13.16
N TYR A 89 0.67 -2.12 -11.94
CA TYR A 89 -0.24 -1.01 -11.69
C TYR A 89 0.41 0.37 -11.86
N THR A 90 1.65 0.40 -12.34
CA THR A 90 2.34 1.66 -12.65
C THR A 90 2.22 2.05 -14.13
N SER A 91 1.59 1.23 -14.93
CA SER A 91 1.58 1.39 -16.38
C SER A 91 0.67 2.53 -16.84
N GLU A 92 0.82 2.87 -18.12
CA GLU A 92 0.01 3.93 -18.73
C GLU A 92 -1.44 3.51 -18.93
N GLU A 93 -1.78 2.26 -18.65
CA GLU A 93 -3.17 1.82 -18.60
C GLU A 93 -3.92 2.47 -17.45
N TYR A 94 -3.21 2.76 -16.35
CA TYR A 94 -3.82 3.27 -15.12
C TYR A 94 -3.51 4.74 -14.87
N HIS A 95 -2.45 5.26 -15.47
CA HIS A 95 -1.96 6.60 -15.20
C HIS A 95 -1.49 7.27 -16.48
N ASP A 96 -1.44 8.60 -16.49
CA ASP A 96 -0.82 9.28 -17.60
C ASP A 96 0.69 8.98 -17.62
N LYS A 97 1.33 9.33 -18.72
CA LYS A 97 2.73 9.01 -18.94
C LYS A 97 3.65 9.61 -17.86
N LYS A 98 3.35 10.84 -17.47
CA LYS A 98 4.15 11.53 -16.45
C LYS A 98 4.06 10.81 -15.10
N LYS A 99 2.84 10.50 -14.67
CA LYS A 99 2.60 9.81 -13.40
C LYS A 99 3.24 8.43 -13.40
N SER A 100 3.05 7.68 -14.47
CA SER A 100 3.64 6.35 -14.62
C SER A 100 5.16 6.41 -14.43
N LYS A 101 5.81 7.39 -15.07
CA LYS A 101 7.24 7.57 -14.95
C LYS A 101 7.66 7.93 -13.51
N GLU A 102 6.89 8.81 -12.88
CA GLU A 102 7.20 9.23 -11.50
C GLU A 102 7.11 8.05 -10.53
N ILE A 103 6.09 7.21 -10.68
CA ILE A 103 5.93 6.04 -9.82
C ILE A 103 7.11 5.09 -10.01
N ARG A 104 7.48 4.82 -11.25
CA ARG A 104 8.58 3.91 -11.55
C ARG A 104 9.91 4.45 -11.04
N ASN A 105 10.09 5.76 -11.07
CA ASN A 105 11.31 6.38 -10.54
C ASN A 105 11.39 6.19 -9.03
N LEU A 106 10.28 6.34 -8.31
CA LEU A 106 10.26 6.09 -6.88
C LEU A 106 10.61 4.64 -6.57
N MET A 107 10.06 3.71 -7.32
CA MET A 107 10.36 2.29 -7.12
C MET A 107 11.83 2.00 -7.32
N ARG A 108 12.46 2.61 -8.32
CA ARG A 108 13.88 2.42 -8.56
C ARG A 108 14.72 3.03 -7.44
N TYR A 109 14.32 4.20 -6.97
CA TYR A 109 15.07 4.89 -5.92
C TYR A 109 15.11 4.06 -4.63
N TYR A 110 13.98 3.42 -4.28
CA TYR A 110 13.88 2.62 -3.06
C TYR A 110 14.10 1.13 -3.31
N LYS A 111 14.69 0.78 -4.42
CA LYS A 111 14.93 -0.63 -4.74
C LYS A 111 15.84 -1.26 -3.70
N GLN A 112 15.43 -2.42 -3.26
CA GLN A 112 16.15 -3.17 -2.24
C GLN A 112 17.03 -4.23 -2.85
#